data_cd32e190071c609388cbda3203e27390
#
_entry.id   cd32e190071c609388cbda3203e27390
#
_cell.length_a   1.000
_cell.length_b   1.000
_cell.length_c   1.000
_cell.angle_alpha   90.00
_cell.angle_beta   90.00
_cell.angle_gamma   90.00
#
_symmetry.space_group_name_H-M   'P 1'
#
loop_
_entity.id
_entity.type
_entity.pdbx_description
1 polymer ?
#
loop_
_entity_poly.entity_id
_entity_poly.type
_entity_poly.pdbx_seq_one_letter_code
_entity_poly.pdbx_strand_id
1 'polypeptide(L)' 'MVKILAGEKGEGKTKRMIDMANAAGKEAKGNIVFVDDDNSHMYDLHYSVRFVETPKFIMEDPQVFRGFVCGILSQ' A
#
# COMPACT_ATOMS: atom_id res chain seq x y z
N MET A 1 14.52 -2.22 -5.30
CA MET A 1 13.92 -1.21 -4.41
C MET A 1 12.49 -1.58 -4.08
N VAL A 2 12.10 -1.47 -2.82
CA VAL A 2 10.72 -1.71 -2.40
C VAL A 2 10.06 -0.37 -2.11
N LYS A 3 8.90 -0.15 -2.69
CA LYS A 3 8.12 1.06 -2.48
C LYS A 3 6.81 0.70 -1.79
N ILE A 4 6.53 1.35 -0.68
CA ILE A 4 5.32 1.05 0.10
C ILE A 4 4.41 2.28 0.07
N LEU A 5 3.15 2.05 -0.28
CA LEU A 5 2.12 3.08 -0.31
C LEU A 5 1.01 2.67 0.66
N ALA A 6 0.62 3.58 1.53
CA ALA A 6 -0.45 3.33 2.49
C ALA A 6 -1.71 4.06 2.05
N GLY A 7 -2.81 3.34 2.01
CA GLY A 7 -4.09 3.93 1.69
C GLY A 7 -4.54 4.88 2.78
N GLU A 8 -5.04 6.05 2.38
CA GLU A 8 -5.58 7.03 3.30
C GLU A 8 -7.03 7.32 2.94
N LYS A 9 -7.88 7.37 3.96
CA LYS A 9 -9.29 7.72 3.76
C LYS A 9 -9.43 9.23 3.66
N GLY A 10 -10.11 9.68 2.62
CA GLY A 10 -10.34 11.10 2.38
C GLY A 10 -10.76 11.29 0.94
N GLU A 11 -11.34 12.46 0.63
CA GLU A 11 -11.87 12.74 -0.70
C GLU A 11 -10.77 12.66 -1.76
N GLY A 12 -10.88 11.69 -2.65
CA GLY A 12 -9.98 11.54 -3.78
C GLY A 12 -8.59 11.01 -3.46
N LYS A 13 -8.23 10.88 -2.19
CA LYS A 13 -6.88 10.43 -1.81
C LYS A 13 -6.64 8.97 -2.15
N THR A 14 -7.61 8.12 -1.88
CA THR A 14 -7.47 6.69 -2.16
C THR A 14 -7.28 6.42 -3.64
N LYS A 15 -8.08 7.08 -4.48
CA LYS A 15 -7.95 6.94 -5.92
C LYS A 15 -6.59 7.42 -6.41
N ARG A 16 -6.12 8.54 -5.87
CA ARG A 16 -4.80 9.07 -6.24
C ARG A 16 -3.67 8.10 -5.87
N MET A 17 -3.77 7.50 -4.68
CA MET A 17 -2.78 6.53 -4.24
C MET A 17 -2.78 5.28 -5.12
N ILE A 18 -3.96 4.80 -5.51
CA ILE A 18 -4.10 3.67 -6.41
C ILE A 18 -3.48 3.98 -7.76
N ASP A 19 -3.75 5.16 -8.30
CA ASP A 19 -3.18 5.59 -9.58
C ASP A 19 -1.65 5.65 -9.50
N MET A 20 -1.10 6.16 -8.40
CA MET A 20 0.35 6.21 -8.18
C MET A 20 0.94 4.81 -8.10
N ALA A 21 0.28 3.91 -7.37
CA ALA A 21 0.74 2.53 -7.24
C ALA A 21 0.75 1.83 -8.60
N ASN A 22 -0.30 2.02 -9.38
CA ASN A 22 -0.41 1.41 -10.69
C ASN A 22 0.64 1.93 -11.66
N ALA A 23 0.89 3.23 -11.63
CA ALA A 23 1.93 3.83 -12.47
C ALA A 23 3.30 3.25 -12.12
N ALA A 24 3.62 3.17 -10.83
CA ALA A 24 4.89 2.61 -10.37
C ALA A 24 4.99 1.12 -10.71
N GLY A 25 3.89 0.38 -10.57
CA GLY A 25 3.87 -1.04 -10.89
C GLY A 25 4.12 -1.32 -12.37
N LYS A 26 3.58 -0.48 -13.25
CA LYS A 26 3.77 -0.62 -14.68
C LYS A 26 5.20 -0.36 -15.12
N GLU A 27 5.91 0.48 -14.37
CA GLU A 27 7.33 0.77 -14.68
C GLU A 27 8.26 -0.37 -14.30
N ALA A 28 7.79 -1.31 -13.50
CA ALA A 28 8.52 -2.53 -13.13
C ALA A 28 9.90 -2.29 -12.52
N LYS A 29 10.06 -1.19 -11.79
CA LYS A 29 11.35 -0.82 -11.18
C LYS A 29 11.42 -1.21 -9.71
N GLY A 30 11.06 -2.43 -9.38
CA GLY A 30 11.12 -2.91 -8.01
C GLY A 30 9.77 -3.42 -7.53
N ASN A 31 9.67 -3.70 -6.26
CA ASN A 31 8.46 -4.23 -5.66
C ASN A 31 7.60 -3.09 -5.10
N ILE A 32 6.35 -3.06 -5.52
CA ILE A 32 5.39 -2.07 -5.04
C ILE A 32 4.41 -2.78 -4.12
N VAL A 33 4.26 -2.26 -2.91
CA VAL A 33 3.33 -2.80 -1.92
C VAL A 33 2.33 -1.73 -1.55
N PHE A 34 1.06 -2.05 -1.65
CA PHE A 34 -0.03 -1.16 -1.25
C PHE A 34 -0.67 -1.72 0.02
N VAL A 35 -0.67 -0.93 1.09
CA VAL A 35 -1.19 -1.33 2.39
C VAL A 35 -2.46 -0.55 2.71
N ASP A 36 -3.52 -1.25 3.07
CA ASP A 36 -4.79 -0.60 3.42
C ASP A 36 -5.55 -1.47 4.41
N ASP A 37 -6.42 -0.85 5.20
CA ASP A 37 -7.32 -1.58 6.10
C ASP A 37 -8.58 -2.07 5.39
N ASP A 38 -8.80 -1.65 4.16
CA ASP A 38 -9.97 -1.95 3.36
C ASP A 38 -9.53 -2.60 2.05
N ASN A 39 -10.11 -3.76 1.74
CA ASN A 39 -9.77 -4.49 0.52
C ASN A 39 -10.67 -4.14 -0.67
N SER A 40 -11.54 -3.14 -0.54
CA SER A 40 -12.51 -2.81 -1.59
C SER A 40 -11.85 -2.37 -2.90
N HIS A 41 -10.62 -1.87 -2.84
CA HIS A 41 -9.90 -1.37 -4.01
C HIS A 41 -8.81 -2.32 -4.51
N MET A 42 -8.69 -3.51 -3.91
CA MET A 42 -7.58 -4.40 -4.27
C MET A 42 -7.61 -4.81 -5.74
N TYR A 43 -8.81 -4.91 -6.34
CA TYR A 43 -8.95 -5.30 -7.74
C TYR A 43 -8.67 -4.14 -8.70
N ASP A 44 -8.56 -2.93 -8.19
CA ASP A 44 -8.20 -1.77 -9.00
C ASP A 44 -6.69 -1.63 -9.19
N LEU A 45 -5.92 -2.46 -8.48
CA LEU A 45 -4.47 -2.42 -8.53
C LEU A 45 -3.93 -3.28 -9.67
N HIS A 46 -2.87 -2.80 -10.31
CA HIS A 46 -2.16 -3.56 -11.33
C HIS A 46 -1.62 -4.86 -10.72
N TYR A 47 -1.56 -5.93 -11.50
CA TYR A 47 -1.14 -7.25 -11.00
C TYR A 47 0.27 -7.24 -10.41
N SER A 48 1.12 -6.30 -10.79
CA SER A 48 2.48 -6.19 -10.27
C SER A 48 2.53 -5.54 -8.89
N VAL A 49 1.41 -4.97 -8.41
CA VAL A 49 1.34 -4.34 -7.10
C VAL A 49 0.84 -5.36 -6.09
N ARG A 50 1.63 -5.59 -5.04
CA ARG A 50 1.22 -6.47 -3.95
C ARG A 50 0.29 -5.72 -3.01
N PHE A 51 -0.86 -6.29 -2.73
CA PHE A 51 -1.79 -5.72 -1.76
C PHE A 51 -1.65 -6.42 -0.41
N VAL A 52 -1.57 -5.63 0.66
CA VAL A 52 -1.52 -6.17 2.03
C VAL A 52 -2.65 -5.51 2.82
N GLU A 53 -3.60 -6.32 3.27
CA GLU A 53 -4.67 -5.84 4.12
C GLU A 53 -4.17 -5.81 5.57
N THR A 54 -4.39 -4.70 6.25
CA THR A 54 -3.83 -4.44 7.57
C THR A 54 -4.91 -3.90 8.50
N PRO A 55 -5.00 -4.39 9.73
CA PRO A 55 -5.98 -3.85 10.67
C PRO A 55 -5.83 -2.35 10.84
N LYS A 56 -6.95 -1.68 11.01
CA LYS A 56 -6.99 -0.23 11.12
C LYS A 56 -6.11 0.29 12.26
N PHE A 57 -6.08 -0.42 13.39
CA PHE A 57 -5.29 0.04 14.54
C PHE A 57 -3.80 0.11 14.25
N ILE A 58 -3.30 -0.73 13.33
CA ILE A 58 -1.90 -0.69 12.94
C ILE A 58 -1.63 0.55 12.10
N MET A 59 -2.58 0.90 11.23
CA MET A 59 -2.40 2.06 10.35
C MET A 59 -2.54 3.39 11.09
N GLU A 60 -3.26 3.40 12.20
CA GLU A 60 -3.49 4.63 12.96
C GLU A 60 -2.35 4.99 13.92
N ASP A 61 -1.50 4.04 14.27
CA ASP A 61 -0.38 4.28 15.18
C ASP A 61 0.93 4.30 14.40
N PRO A 62 1.59 5.47 14.29
CA PRO A 62 2.82 5.58 13.49
C PRO A 62 3.94 4.62 13.91
N GLN A 63 4.08 4.35 15.21
CA GLN A 63 5.14 3.46 15.69
C GLN A 63 4.83 2.01 15.33
N VAL A 64 3.58 1.59 15.51
CA VAL A 64 3.14 0.24 15.17
C VAL A 64 3.23 0.04 13.67
N PHE A 65 2.78 1.03 12.89
CA PHE A 65 2.85 0.98 11.43
C PHE A 65 4.29 0.84 10.95
N ARG A 66 5.20 1.60 11.56
CA ARG A 66 6.62 1.51 11.22
C ARG A 66 7.18 0.12 11.45
N GLY A 67 6.84 -0.51 12.58
CA GLY A 67 7.26 -1.87 12.86
C GLY A 67 6.69 -2.87 11.86
N PHE A 68 5.42 -2.68 11.48
CA PHE A 68 4.77 -3.51 10.48
C PHE A 68 5.48 -3.41 9.13
N VAL A 69 5.81 -2.20 8.70
CA VAL A 69 6.52 -1.97 7.44
C VAL A 69 7.91 -2.61 7.49
N CYS A 70 8.61 -2.48 8.60
CA CYS A 70 9.91 -3.14 8.77
C CYS A 70 9.79 -4.65 8.63
N GLY A 71 8.71 -5.24 9.14
CA GLY A 71 8.45 -6.65 8.98
C GLY A 71 8.27 -7.06 7.53
N ILE A 72 7.54 -6.25 6.76
CA ILE A 72 7.36 -6.50 5.33
C ILE A 72 8.70 -6.44 4.60
N LEU A 73 9.52 -5.44 4.91
CA LEU A 73 10.80 -5.24 4.24
C LEU A 73 11.82 -6.33 4.56
N SER A 74 11.67 -7.01 5.70
CA SER A 74 12.61 -8.04 6.12
C SER A 74 12.30 -9.42 5.53
N GLN A 75 11.22 -9.57 4.81
CA GLN A 75 10.85 -10.86 4.18
C GLN A 75 11.61 -11.14 2.90
#